data_c4ca6813c3e12cf4816498a3699da617
#
_entry.id   c4ca6813c3e12cf4816498a3699da617
#
_cell.length_a   1.000
_cell.length_b   1.000
_cell.length_c   1.000
_cell.angle_alpha   90.00
_cell.angle_beta   90.00
_cell.angle_gamma   90.00
#
_symmetry.space_group_name_H-M   'P 1'
#
loop_
_entity.id
_entity.type
_entity.pdbx_description
1 polymer ?
#
loop_
_entity_poly.entity_id
_entity_poly.type
_entity_poly.pdbx_seq_one_letter_code
_entity_poly.pdbx_strand_id
1 'polypeptide(L)'
;MLSFVNMLVIGITSRALFDLDESHGIYEDKGLEAYKDFQVANENIPLNPGQAFPLVNKLLSLNHKINKDRKVEVILLSRNSADTGLRIFNSIQHHGLDIKRAAFCGGGSPHTYAKSFGAQLFLSTEFSDCKSSIENGVAAARIIPSGKTDMNDEVLKVAFDGDSVIFSEESQSIFDSKGLKAFDENERNLAKKPLSGGPFKPFLSQLYEIQQEFPYKDCPIRIALVTARSAPSHERVI
;
A
#
# COMPACT_ATOMS: atom_id res chain seq x y z
N MET A 1 -18.24 12.25 16.21
CA MET A 1 -16.80 12.06 15.94
C MET A 1 -16.63 10.58 15.73
N LEU A 2 -16.55 10.12 14.48
CA LEU A 2 -16.32 8.70 14.16
C LEU A 2 -14.91 8.36 14.65
N SER A 3 -14.78 7.42 15.57
CA SER A 3 -13.48 6.96 16.03
C SER A 3 -12.83 6.14 14.94
N PHE A 4 -11.86 6.70 14.23
CA PHE A 4 -11.02 6.02 13.25
C PHE A 4 -9.99 5.05 13.88
N VAL A 5 -10.16 4.72 15.16
CA VAL A 5 -9.13 4.07 15.99
C VAL A 5 -8.87 2.61 15.60
N ASN A 6 -9.77 1.97 14.83
CA ASN A 6 -9.67 0.53 14.49
C ASN A 6 -9.94 0.25 13.00
N MET A 7 -9.51 1.12 12.09
CA MET A 7 -9.72 0.95 10.66
C MET A 7 -8.39 0.96 9.91
N LEU A 8 -8.18 -0.02 9.05
CA LEU A 8 -7.06 -0.06 8.13
C LEU A 8 -7.30 0.92 6.98
N VAL A 9 -6.53 2.00 6.93
CA VAL A 9 -6.62 3.02 5.90
C VAL A 9 -5.44 2.90 4.94
N ILE A 10 -5.72 2.79 3.64
CA ILE A 10 -4.73 2.63 2.59
C ILE A 10 -4.90 3.77 1.58
N GLY A 11 -3.83 4.55 1.39
CA GLY A 11 -3.75 5.52 0.31
C GLY A 11 -3.26 4.87 -0.98
N ILE A 12 -3.87 5.17 -2.11
CA ILE A 12 -3.44 4.64 -3.42
C ILE A 12 -3.47 5.71 -4.48
N THR A 13 -2.45 5.70 -5.37
CA THR A 13 -2.46 6.59 -6.53
C THR A 13 -3.36 6.06 -7.65
N SER A 14 -3.93 6.97 -8.44
CA SER A 14 -4.79 6.60 -9.57
C SER A 14 -4.10 5.68 -10.58
N ARG A 15 -2.79 5.91 -10.86
CA ARG A 15 -2.00 5.10 -11.78
C ARG A 15 -1.65 3.71 -11.23
N ALA A 16 -1.64 3.54 -9.91
CA ALA A 16 -1.51 2.21 -9.31
C ALA A 16 -2.84 1.43 -9.38
N LEU A 17 -3.97 2.14 -9.23
CA LEU A 17 -5.31 1.55 -9.23
C LEU A 17 -5.81 1.21 -10.62
N PHE A 18 -5.61 2.10 -11.59
CA PHE A 18 -6.08 1.97 -12.97
C PHE A 18 -4.93 2.06 -13.99
N ASP A 19 -5.13 1.45 -15.14
CA ASP A 19 -4.27 1.63 -16.30
C ASP A 19 -4.49 3.03 -16.90
N LEU A 20 -3.48 3.86 -16.81
CA LEU A 20 -3.45 5.21 -17.32
C LEU A 20 -2.31 5.40 -18.35
N ASP A 21 -1.75 4.32 -18.89
CA ASP A 21 -0.56 4.40 -19.76
C ASP A 21 -0.85 5.18 -21.04
N GLU A 22 -2.01 4.99 -21.66
CA GLU A 22 -2.41 5.75 -22.85
C GLU A 22 -2.45 7.27 -22.56
N SER A 23 -3.14 7.65 -21.50
CA SER A 23 -3.27 9.06 -21.14
C SER A 23 -1.94 9.66 -20.68
N HIS A 24 -1.09 8.86 -20.04
CA HIS A 24 0.25 9.30 -19.65
C HIS A 24 1.14 9.52 -20.88
N GLY A 25 1.09 8.67 -21.90
CA GLY A 25 1.76 8.88 -23.18
C GLY A 25 1.33 10.18 -23.83
N ILE A 26 0.03 10.51 -23.80
CA ILE A 26 -0.46 11.81 -24.31
C ILE A 26 0.15 12.98 -23.51
N TYR A 27 0.27 12.85 -22.20
CA TYR A 27 0.91 13.87 -21.37
C TYR A 27 2.39 14.07 -21.75
N GLU A 28 3.13 12.98 -21.92
CA GLU A 28 4.55 13.03 -22.29
C GLU A 28 4.77 13.61 -23.68
N ASP A 29 3.94 13.24 -24.64
CA ASP A 29 4.09 13.64 -26.04
C ASP A 29 3.55 15.05 -26.33
N LYS A 30 2.42 15.45 -25.71
CA LYS A 30 1.64 16.64 -26.08
C LYS A 30 1.39 17.60 -24.93
N GLY A 31 1.81 17.24 -23.72
CA GLY A 31 1.72 18.08 -22.53
C GLY A 31 0.38 18.06 -21.81
N LEU A 32 0.27 18.94 -20.79
CA LEU A 32 -0.82 18.94 -19.82
C LEU A 32 -2.19 19.22 -20.43
N GLU A 33 -2.30 20.17 -21.34
CA GLU A 33 -3.61 20.55 -21.90
C GLU A 33 -4.20 19.43 -22.75
N ALA A 34 -3.39 18.77 -23.61
CA ALA A 34 -3.84 17.63 -24.38
C ALA A 34 -4.26 16.44 -23.49
N TYR A 35 -3.55 16.23 -22.36
CA TYR A 35 -3.95 15.25 -21.35
C TYR A 35 -5.32 15.57 -20.74
N LYS A 36 -5.55 16.84 -20.35
CA LYS A 36 -6.84 17.28 -19.80
C LYS A 36 -7.98 17.05 -20.78
N ASP A 37 -7.80 17.54 -22.02
CA ASP A 37 -8.80 17.40 -23.08
C ASP A 37 -9.14 15.92 -23.32
N PHE A 38 -8.12 15.04 -23.34
CA PHE A 38 -8.31 13.61 -23.49
C PHE A 38 -9.10 13.01 -22.33
N GLN A 39 -8.77 13.36 -21.09
CA GLN A 39 -9.47 12.84 -19.91
C GLN A 39 -10.93 13.30 -19.85
N VAL A 40 -11.20 14.56 -20.17
CA VAL A 40 -12.56 15.12 -20.23
C VAL A 40 -13.36 14.47 -21.36
N ALA A 41 -12.80 14.35 -22.55
CA ALA A 41 -13.47 13.73 -23.71
C ALA A 41 -13.82 12.24 -23.46
N ASN A 42 -13.05 11.56 -22.59
CA ASN A 42 -13.23 10.16 -22.26
C ASN A 42 -13.79 9.94 -20.84
N GLU A 43 -14.37 10.96 -20.19
CA GLU A 43 -14.81 10.86 -18.79
C GLU A 43 -15.79 9.72 -18.49
N ASN A 44 -16.60 9.34 -19.48
CA ASN A 44 -17.58 8.26 -19.39
C ASN A 44 -17.07 6.89 -19.88
N ILE A 45 -15.82 6.81 -20.32
CA ILE A 45 -15.18 5.57 -20.74
C ILE A 45 -14.36 5.04 -19.55
N PRO A 46 -14.82 3.91 -18.92
CA PRO A 46 -14.13 3.39 -17.76
C PRO A 46 -12.68 3.01 -18.06
N LEU A 47 -11.80 3.29 -17.11
CA LEU A 47 -10.41 2.86 -17.15
C LEU A 47 -10.30 1.36 -16.88
N ASN A 48 -9.34 0.71 -17.52
CA ASN A 48 -9.02 -0.69 -17.23
C ASN A 48 -8.37 -0.81 -15.83
N PRO A 49 -8.53 -1.97 -15.16
CA PRO A 49 -7.83 -2.27 -13.93
C PRO A 49 -6.30 -2.13 -14.07
N GLY A 50 -5.68 -1.41 -13.15
CA GLY A 50 -4.23 -1.30 -13.01
C GLY A 50 -3.63 -2.43 -12.15
N GLN A 51 -2.32 -2.38 -11.93
CA GLN A 51 -1.58 -3.44 -11.27
C GLN A 51 -2.00 -3.68 -9.81
N ALA A 52 -2.41 -2.65 -9.09
CA ALA A 52 -2.86 -2.79 -7.71
C ALA A 52 -4.36 -3.05 -7.57
N PHE A 53 -5.12 -3.06 -8.68
CA PHE A 53 -6.57 -3.26 -8.64
C PHE A 53 -6.97 -4.57 -7.94
N PRO A 54 -6.35 -5.73 -8.22
CA PRO A 54 -6.68 -6.99 -7.54
C PRO A 54 -6.44 -6.92 -6.03
N LEU A 55 -5.36 -6.27 -5.61
CA LEU A 55 -5.05 -6.07 -4.19
C LEU A 55 -6.12 -5.20 -3.52
N VAL A 56 -6.49 -4.08 -4.13
CA VAL A 56 -7.53 -3.17 -3.62
C VAL A 56 -8.89 -3.86 -3.53
N ASN A 57 -9.26 -4.62 -4.55
CA ASN A 57 -10.51 -5.37 -4.55
C ASN A 57 -10.56 -6.40 -3.41
N LYS A 58 -9.48 -7.16 -3.18
CA LYS A 58 -9.36 -8.10 -2.06
C LYS A 58 -9.45 -7.39 -0.71
N LEU A 59 -8.78 -6.26 -0.54
CA LEU A 59 -8.81 -5.47 0.69
C LEU A 59 -10.22 -4.94 0.99
N LEU A 60 -10.90 -4.36 0.00
CA LEU A 60 -12.27 -3.86 0.17
C LEU A 60 -13.27 -4.99 0.42
N SER A 61 -13.06 -6.17 -0.19
CA SER A 61 -13.93 -7.34 0.01
C SER A 61 -13.93 -7.85 1.46
N LEU A 62 -12.89 -7.57 2.24
CA LEU A 62 -12.85 -7.91 3.67
C LEU A 62 -14.03 -7.28 4.43
N ASN A 63 -14.47 -6.08 4.05
CA ASN A 63 -15.61 -5.41 4.68
C ASN A 63 -16.93 -6.19 4.52
N HIS A 64 -17.10 -6.93 3.43
CA HIS A 64 -18.30 -7.76 3.20
C HIS A 64 -18.26 -9.09 3.95
N LYS A 65 -17.06 -9.55 4.32
CA LYS A 65 -16.85 -10.80 5.06
C LYS A 65 -16.94 -10.61 6.58
N ILE A 66 -16.87 -9.37 7.05
CA ILE A 66 -16.98 -9.00 8.46
C ILE A 66 -18.40 -8.51 8.75
N ASN A 67 -19.10 -9.16 9.68
CA ASN A 67 -20.51 -8.87 10.00
C ASN A 67 -20.71 -7.59 10.85
N LYS A 68 -19.78 -6.69 10.89
CA LYS A 68 -19.76 -5.50 11.75
C LYS A 68 -19.26 -4.27 10.99
N ASP A 69 -18.80 -3.29 11.72
CA ASP A 69 -18.31 -2.02 11.18
C ASP A 69 -17.25 -2.19 10.08
N ARG A 70 -17.21 -1.23 9.16
CA ARG A 70 -16.18 -1.13 8.12
C ARG A 70 -14.79 -1.14 8.74
N LYS A 71 -13.97 -2.09 8.35
CA LYS A 71 -12.60 -2.29 8.88
C LYS A 71 -11.49 -1.85 7.93
N VAL A 72 -11.80 -1.74 6.65
CA VAL A 72 -10.84 -1.33 5.62
C VAL A 72 -11.38 -0.14 4.83
N GLU A 73 -10.56 0.86 4.65
CA GLU A 73 -10.82 1.99 3.78
C GLU A 73 -9.67 2.18 2.80
N VAL A 74 -10.00 2.38 1.53
CA VAL A 74 -9.06 2.81 0.51
C VAL A 74 -9.37 4.24 0.12
N ILE A 75 -8.34 5.08 0.07
CA ILE A 75 -8.43 6.50 -0.28
C ILE A 75 -7.63 6.75 -1.54
N LEU A 76 -8.25 7.39 -2.51
CA LEU A 76 -7.55 7.79 -3.74
C LEU A 76 -6.73 9.06 -3.49
N LEU A 77 -5.44 8.98 -3.76
CA LEU A 77 -4.52 10.14 -3.71
C LEU A 77 -3.92 10.34 -5.10
N SER A 78 -4.42 11.32 -5.84
CA SER A 78 -4.12 11.46 -7.26
C SER A 78 -3.43 12.78 -7.58
N ARG A 79 -2.44 12.73 -8.49
CA ARG A 79 -1.82 13.94 -9.08
C ARG A 79 -2.75 14.69 -10.02
N ASN A 80 -3.84 14.08 -10.44
CA ASN A 80 -4.83 14.72 -11.28
C ASN A 80 -5.41 15.97 -10.62
N SER A 81 -5.93 16.86 -11.43
CA SER A 81 -6.81 17.95 -11.01
C SER A 81 -8.25 17.45 -10.87
N ALA A 82 -9.14 18.25 -10.31
CA ALA A 82 -10.52 17.84 -10.06
C ALA A 82 -11.29 17.53 -11.37
N ASP A 83 -11.04 18.29 -12.43
CA ASP A 83 -11.62 18.11 -13.76
C ASP A 83 -11.20 16.79 -14.42
N THR A 84 -9.94 16.43 -14.34
CA THR A 84 -9.43 15.14 -14.87
C THR A 84 -9.71 13.96 -13.93
N GLY A 85 -10.11 14.23 -12.71
CA GLY A 85 -10.47 13.22 -11.70
C GLY A 85 -11.81 12.55 -11.93
N LEU A 86 -12.71 13.15 -12.71
CA LEU A 86 -14.06 12.62 -12.91
C LEU A 86 -14.05 11.25 -13.59
N ARG A 87 -13.22 11.04 -14.60
CA ARG A 87 -13.05 9.73 -15.25
C ARG A 87 -12.64 8.63 -14.25
N ILE A 88 -11.79 8.98 -13.26
CA ILE A 88 -11.35 8.05 -12.24
C ILE A 88 -12.50 7.67 -11.31
N PHE A 89 -13.32 8.66 -10.88
CA PHE A 89 -14.50 8.37 -10.07
C PHE A 89 -15.54 7.55 -10.82
N ASN A 90 -15.80 7.86 -12.09
CA ASN A 90 -16.69 7.07 -12.94
C ASN A 90 -16.18 5.62 -13.08
N SER A 91 -14.85 5.43 -13.17
CA SER A 91 -14.24 4.10 -13.21
C SER A 91 -14.36 3.37 -11.86
N ILE A 92 -14.17 4.06 -10.73
CA ILE A 92 -14.40 3.50 -9.39
C ILE A 92 -15.84 3.00 -9.26
N GLN A 93 -16.81 3.79 -9.70
CA GLN A 93 -18.23 3.43 -9.67
C GLN A 93 -18.53 2.27 -10.62
N HIS A 94 -18.00 2.29 -11.85
CA HIS A 94 -18.19 1.23 -12.84
C HIS A 94 -17.70 -0.12 -12.32
N HIS A 95 -16.55 -0.15 -11.65
CA HIS A 95 -15.96 -1.36 -11.10
C HIS A 95 -16.51 -1.74 -9.70
N GLY A 96 -17.46 -0.98 -9.16
CA GLY A 96 -18.10 -1.28 -7.88
C GLY A 96 -17.16 -1.16 -6.66
N LEU A 97 -16.07 -0.36 -6.75
CA LEU A 97 -15.14 -0.18 -5.65
C LEU A 97 -15.72 0.77 -4.58
N ASP A 98 -15.72 0.36 -3.31
CA ASP A 98 -16.18 1.20 -2.18
C ASP A 98 -15.10 2.23 -1.76
N ILE A 99 -14.68 3.09 -2.69
CA ILE A 99 -13.73 4.20 -2.47
C ILE A 99 -14.52 5.50 -2.44
N LYS A 100 -14.61 6.15 -1.27
CA LYS A 100 -15.46 7.34 -1.06
C LYS A 100 -14.67 8.63 -0.90
N ARG A 101 -13.40 8.53 -0.48
CA ARG A 101 -12.56 9.70 -0.23
C ARG A 101 -11.43 9.77 -1.25
N ALA A 102 -11.15 10.97 -1.72
CA ALA A 102 -10.04 11.24 -2.61
C ALA A 102 -9.40 12.60 -2.33
N ALA A 103 -8.13 12.74 -2.70
CA ALA A 103 -7.46 14.03 -2.86
C ALA A 103 -6.91 14.12 -4.27
N PHE A 104 -7.28 15.18 -4.97
CA PHE A 104 -6.74 15.56 -6.27
C PHE A 104 -5.76 16.71 -6.06
N CYS A 105 -4.48 16.48 -6.38
CA CYS A 105 -3.39 17.35 -5.96
C CYS A 105 -2.96 18.35 -7.06
N GLY A 106 -3.60 18.32 -8.25
CA GLY A 106 -3.31 19.25 -9.34
C GLY A 106 -1.83 19.29 -9.75
N GLY A 107 -1.19 18.11 -9.88
CA GLY A 107 0.23 17.97 -10.17
C GLY A 107 1.13 17.89 -8.93
N GLY A 108 0.62 18.22 -7.74
CA GLY A 108 1.35 18.09 -6.47
C GLY A 108 1.58 16.64 -6.05
N SER A 109 2.42 16.43 -5.03
CA SER A 109 2.79 15.11 -4.54
C SER A 109 1.70 14.48 -3.66
N PRO A 110 1.12 13.33 -4.05
CA PRO A 110 -0.01 12.70 -3.34
C PRO A 110 0.34 12.25 -1.92
N HIS A 111 1.60 11.85 -1.68
CA HIS A 111 2.06 11.33 -0.38
C HIS A 111 1.85 12.33 0.77
N THR A 112 1.84 13.64 0.49
CA THR A 112 1.65 14.68 1.52
C THR A 112 0.30 14.56 2.24
N TYR A 113 -0.69 13.98 1.58
CA TYR A 113 -2.03 13.77 2.13
C TYR A 113 -2.19 12.45 2.86
N ALA A 114 -1.32 11.45 2.61
CA ALA A 114 -1.45 10.11 3.18
C ALA A 114 -1.55 10.14 4.71
N LYS A 115 -0.64 10.87 5.37
CA LYS A 115 -0.63 11.01 6.83
C LYS A 115 -1.87 11.72 7.37
N SER A 116 -2.31 12.80 6.72
CA SER A 116 -3.48 13.59 7.13
C SER A 116 -4.78 12.80 7.01
N PHE A 117 -4.84 11.86 6.06
CA PHE A 117 -5.96 10.93 5.93
C PHE A 117 -5.89 9.72 6.87
N GLY A 118 -4.80 9.59 7.64
CA GLY A 118 -4.59 8.47 8.58
C GLY A 118 -4.17 7.17 7.89
N ALA A 119 -3.58 7.23 6.70
CA ALA A 119 -3.13 6.04 5.98
C ALA A 119 -1.99 5.35 6.75
N GLN A 120 -2.11 4.03 6.94
CA GLN A 120 -1.05 3.18 7.45
C GLN A 120 -0.19 2.59 6.33
N LEU A 121 -0.69 2.59 5.09
CA LEU A 121 0.04 2.17 3.89
C LEU A 121 -0.28 3.11 2.73
N PHE A 122 0.73 3.49 1.98
CA PHE A 122 0.60 4.24 0.73
C PHE A 122 1.13 3.42 -0.46
N LEU A 123 0.33 3.31 -1.51
CA LEU A 123 0.65 2.54 -2.71
C LEU A 123 0.78 3.48 -3.91
N SER A 124 1.93 3.45 -4.57
CA SER A 124 2.21 4.25 -5.76
C SER A 124 3.04 3.49 -6.78
N THR A 125 2.94 3.85 -8.05
CA THR A 125 3.88 3.42 -9.10
C THR A 125 5.18 4.22 -9.08
N GLU A 126 5.17 5.40 -8.46
CA GLU A 126 6.30 6.32 -8.42
C GLU A 126 7.21 6.07 -7.21
N PHE A 127 8.49 5.78 -7.47
CA PHE A 127 9.48 5.53 -6.43
C PHE A 127 9.65 6.74 -5.49
N SER A 128 9.72 7.95 -6.06
CA SER A 128 9.89 9.19 -5.30
C SER A 128 8.74 9.42 -4.30
N ASP A 129 7.50 9.11 -4.68
CA ASP A 129 6.34 9.24 -3.78
C ASP A 129 6.41 8.25 -2.62
N CYS A 130 6.82 7.00 -2.90
CA CYS A 130 6.99 5.98 -1.85
C CYS A 130 8.10 6.36 -0.88
N LYS A 131 9.26 6.80 -1.39
CA LYS A 131 10.38 7.25 -0.57
C LYS A 131 9.96 8.38 0.35
N SER A 132 9.37 9.43 -0.21
CA SER A 132 8.93 10.59 0.57
C SER A 132 7.83 10.24 1.58
N SER A 133 6.94 9.29 1.27
CA SER A 133 5.93 8.80 2.21
C SER A 133 6.58 8.16 3.45
N ILE A 134 7.58 7.30 3.25
CA ILE A 134 8.33 6.64 4.33
C ILE A 134 9.06 7.67 5.18
N GLU A 135 9.74 8.63 4.56
CA GLU A 135 10.42 9.74 5.26
C GLU A 135 9.47 10.58 6.11
N ASN A 136 8.18 10.66 5.72
CA ASN A 136 7.13 11.33 6.49
C ASN A 136 6.40 10.42 7.50
N GLY A 137 6.89 9.19 7.69
CA GLY A 137 6.41 8.24 8.70
C GLY A 137 5.16 7.46 8.32
N VAL A 138 4.86 7.35 7.02
CA VAL A 138 3.81 6.47 6.50
C VAL A 138 4.47 5.37 5.67
N ALA A 139 4.19 4.11 6.01
CA ALA A 139 4.67 2.98 5.21
C ALA A 139 4.23 3.12 3.75
N ALA A 140 5.11 2.77 2.82
CA ALA A 140 4.76 2.83 1.41
C ALA A 140 5.36 1.66 0.63
N ALA A 141 4.66 1.25 -0.42
CA ALA A 141 5.12 0.23 -1.34
C ALA A 141 4.96 0.68 -2.79
N ARG A 142 6.02 0.47 -3.58
CA ARG A 142 5.96 0.72 -5.01
C ARG A 142 5.27 -0.45 -5.70
N ILE A 143 4.24 -0.15 -6.47
CA ILE A 143 3.58 -1.11 -7.33
C ILE A 143 4.41 -1.29 -8.59
N ILE A 144 4.90 -2.50 -8.79
CA ILE A 144 5.72 -2.87 -9.96
C ILE A 144 4.85 -3.73 -10.87
N PRO A 145 4.86 -3.49 -12.19
CA PRO A 145 4.18 -4.36 -13.14
C PRO A 145 4.59 -5.81 -12.91
N SER A 146 3.64 -6.68 -12.68
CA SER A 146 3.84 -8.12 -12.54
C SER A 146 3.08 -8.82 -13.65
N GLY A 147 3.45 -10.08 -13.91
CA GLY A 147 2.70 -10.90 -14.86
C GLY A 147 1.23 -11.08 -14.48
N LYS A 148 0.55 -12.05 -15.08
CA LYS A 148 -0.88 -12.29 -14.86
C LYS A 148 -1.18 -12.48 -13.38
N THR A 149 -2.06 -11.63 -12.85
CA THR A 149 -2.61 -11.76 -11.50
C THR A 149 -3.86 -12.63 -11.57
N ASP A 150 -3.94 -13.64 -10.70
CA ASP A 150 -5.17 -14.44 -10.56
C ASP A 150 -6.24 -13.60 -9.87
N MET A 151 -7.22 -13.14 -10.64
CA MET A 151 -8.35 -12.35 -10.16
C MET A 151 -9.36 -13.19 -9.38
N ASN A 152 -9.32 -14.52 -9.52
CA ASN A 152 -10.30 -15.43 -8.89
C ASN A 152 -9.88 -15.85 -7.47
N ASP A 153 -8.62 -15.63 -7.07
CA ASP A 153 -8.17 -15.91 -5.71
C ASP A 153 -8.69 -14.84 -4.74
N GLU A 154 -9.65 -15.19 -3.91
CA GLU A 154 -10.25 -14.29 -2.91
C GLU A 154 -9.41 -14.13 -1.63
N VAL A 155 -8.34 -14.89 -1.49
CA VAL A 155 -7.47 -14.83 -0.31
C VAL A 155 -6.42 -13.72 -0.49
N LEU A 156 -6.35 -12.82 0.47
CA LEU A 156 -5.30 -11.83 0.56
C LEU A 156 -4.02 -12.50 1.08
N LYS A 157 -3.06 -12.74 0.19
CA LYS A 157 -1.75 -13.30 0.52
C LYS A 157 -0.71 -12.19 0.50
N VAL A 158 -0.04 -11.97 1.63
CA VAL A 158 0.99 -10.94 1.76
C VAL A 158 2.23 -11.56 2.36
N ALA A 159 3.37 -11.39 1.69
CA ALA A 159 4.68 -11.78 2.22
C ALA A 159 5.49 -10.51 2.50
N PHE A 160 6.08 -10.42 3.66
CA PHE A 160 6.93 -9.30 4.07
C PHE A 160 8.37 -9.76 4.18
N ASP A 161 9.28 -8.94 3.68
CA ASP A 161 10.69 -9.04 4.06
C ASP A 161 10.82 -8.63 5.53
N GLY A 162 11.55 -9.42 6.31
CA GLY A 162 11.75 -9.15 7.74
C GLY A 162 12.64 -7.92 7.97
N ASP A 163 13.72 -7.85 7.22
CA ASP A 163 14.75 -6.84 7.41
C ASP A 163 14.37 -5.53 6.70
N SER A 164 14.48 -4.42 7.41
CA SER A 164 14.21 -3.06 6.90
C SER A 164 12.74 -2.77 6.49
N VAL A 165 11.85 -3.76 6.56
CA VAL A 165 10.41 -3.59 6.27
C VAL A 165 9.59 -3.73 7.55
N ILE A 166 9.62 -4.90 8.21
CA ILE A 166 8.89 -5.13 9.46
C ILE A 166 9.65 -4.58 10.65
N PHE A 167 10.97 -4.77 10.68
CA PHE A 167 11.83 -4.34 11.78
C PHE A 167 12.54 -3.03 11.46
N SER A 168 12.98 -2.34 12.51
CA SER A 168 13.80 -1.13 12.36
C SER A 168 15.15 -1.45 11.72
N GLU A 169 15.78 -0.42 11.19
CA GLU A 169 17.10 -0.51 10.54
C GLU A 169 18.28 -0.68 11.54
N GLU A 170 18.00 -0.92 12.84
CA GLU A 170 19.04 -1.03 13.88
C GLU A 170 20.11 -2.06 13.53
N SER A 171 19.68 -3.26 13.15
CA SER A 171 20.57 -4.36 12.79
C SER A 171 21.26 -4.13 11.45
N GLN A 172 20.55 -3.57 10.48
CA GLN A 172 21.10 -3.24 9.17
C GLN A 172 22.20 -2.18 9.27
N SER A 173 21.98 -1.14 10.07
CA SER A 173 22.97 -0.09 10.32
C SER A 173 24.29 -0.63 10.89
N ILE A 174 24.22 -1.68 11.73
CA ILE A 174 25.41 -2.36 12.25
C ILE A 174 26.12 -3.16 11.16
N PHE A 175 25.36 -3.86 10.35
CA PHE A 175 25.92 -4.59 9.21
C PHE A 175 26.63 -3.65 8.23
N ASP A 176 25.99 -2.56 7.85
CA ASP A 176 26.51 -1.60 6.88
C ASP A 176 27.76 -0.86 7.39
N SER A 177 27.79 -0.57 8.71
CA SER A 177 28.91 0.19 9.30
C SER A 177 30.07 -0.68 9.80
N LYS A 178 29.82 -1.91 10.24
CA LYS A 178 30.79 -2.77 10.94
C LYS A 178 30.94 -4.18 10.36
N GLY A 179 30.13 -4.51 9.36
CA GLY A 179 30.15 -5.79 8.65
C GLY A 179 29.53 -6.97 9.42
N LEU A 180 29.56 -8.15 8.78
CA LEU A 180 28.82 -9.34 9.19
C LEU A 180 29.16 -9.83 10.60
N LYS A 181 30.45 -9.79 11.01
CA LYS A 181 30.85 -10.28 12.35
C LYS A 181 30.21 -9.45 13.47
N ALA A 182 30.23 -8.14 13.34
CA ALA A 182 29.64 -7.23 14.34
C ALA A 182 28.11 -7.38 14.36
N PHE A 183 27.50 -7.61 13.21
CA PHE A 183 26.08 -7.94 13.10
C PHE A 183 25.76 -9.23 13.87
N ASP A 184 26.47 -10.33 13.61
CA ASP A 184 26.23 -11.62 14.28
C ASP A 184 26.43 -11.55 15.80
N GLU A 185 27.47 -10.83 16.27
CA GLU A 185 27.69 -10.60 17.69
C GLU A 185 26.56 -9.80 18.34
N ASN A 186 26.10 -8.73 17.66
CA ASN A 186 24.98 -7.93 18.14
C ASN A 186 23.69 -8.75 18.23
N GLU A 187 23.37 -9.52 17.20
CA GLU A 187 22.17 -10.34 17.17
C GLU A 187 22.18 -11.43 18.26
N ARG A 188 23.32 -12.06 18.50
CA ARG A 188 23.49 -13.03 19.63
C ARG A 188 23.30 -12.38 20.99
N ASN A 189 23.92 -11.23 21.21
CA ASN A 189 23.84 -10.52 22.50
C ASN A 189 22.43 -10.01 22.80
N LEU A 190 21.66 -9.72 21.76
CA LEU A 190 20.31 -9.19 21.86
C LEU A 190 19.21 -10.23 21.49
N ALA A 191 19.54 -11.52 21.37
CA ALA A 191 18.62 -12.56 20.93
C ALA A 191 17.27 -12.57 21.66
N LYS A 192 17.26 -12.26 22.95
CA LYS A 192 16.04 -12.17 23.78
C LYS A 192 15.35 -10.80 23.76
N LYS A 193 15.90 -9.83 23.05
CA LYS A 193 15.33 -8.49 22.93
C LYS A 193 14.73 -8.33 21.53
N PRO A 194 13.40 -8.27 21.39
CA PRO A 194 12.76 -8.08 20.09
C PRO A 194 13.27 -6.83 19.39
N LEU A 195 13.35 -6.87 18.07
CA LEU A 195 13.61 -5.69 17.25
C LEU A 195 12.47 -4.68 17.40
N SER A 196 12.79 -3.41 17.38
CA SER A 196 11.78 -2.37 17.33
C SER A 196 11.02 -2.44 15.99
N GLY A 197 9.74 -2.07 16.01
CA GLY A 197 8.92 -2.12 14.79
C GLY A 197 9.32 -1.04 13.79
N GLY A 198 9.44 -1.42 12.53
CA GLY A 198 9.66 -0.52 11.41
C GLY A 198 8.39 0.24 10.98
N PRO A 199 8.46 0.99 9.87
CA PRO A 199 7.35 1.82 9.39
C PRO A 199 6.07 1.05 9.05
N PHE A 200 6.17 -0.25 8.76
CA PHE A 200 5.03 -1.11 8.47
C PHE A 200 4.28 -1.63 9.70
N LYS A 201 4.79 -1.38 10.93
CA LYS A 201 4.15 -1.87 12.16
C LYS A 201 2.69 -1.45 12.30
N PRO A 202 2.29 -0.19 12.04
CA PRO A 202 0.87 0.21 12.12
C PRO A 202 -0.02 -0.57 11.14
N PHE A 203 0.45 -0.76 9.91
CA PHE A 203 -0.27 -1.54 8.90
C PHE A 203 -0.45 -3.00 9.32
N LEU A 204 0.64 -3.64 9.77
CA LEU A 204 0.62 -5.03 10.22
C LEU A 204 -0.29 -5.23 11.43
N SER A 205 -0.25 -4.31 12.41
CA SER A 205 -1.11 -4.38 13.59
C SER A 205 -2.59 -4.35 13.21
N GLN A 206 -2.98 -3.45 12.31
CA GLN A 206 -4.38 -3.37 11.84
C GLN A 206 -4.77 -4.61 11.02
N LEU A 207 -3.86 -5.13 10.20
CA LEU A 207 -4.12 -6.34 9.42
C LEU A 207 -4.30 -7.55 10.35
N TYR A 208 -3.50 -7.64 11.42
CA TYR A 208 -3.64 -8.66 12.45
C TYR A 208 -4.98 -8.55 13.19
N GLU A 209 -5.40 -7.35 13.59
CA GLU A 209 -6.71 -7.14 14.23
C GLU A 209 -7.86 -7.60 13.32
N ILE A 210 -7.77 -7.33 12.01
CA ILE A 210 -8.75 -7.83 11.06
C ILE A 210 -8.74 -9.36 11.00
N GLN A 211 -7.56 -10.01 11.02
CA GLN A 211 -7.47 -11.47 11.05
C GLN A 211 -8.19 -12.08 12.26
N GLN A 212 -8.16 -11.42 13.42
CA GLN A 212 -8.82 -11.92 14.63
C GLN A 212 -10.36 -11.92 14.56
N GLU A 213 -10.95 -11.21 13.59
CA GLU A 213 -12.40 -11.25 13.35
C GLU A 213 -12.86 -12.57 12.69
N PHE A 214 -11.92 -13.40 12.21
CA PHE A 214 -12.20 -14.64 11.51
C PHE A 214 -11.72 -15.87 12.27
N PRO A 215 -12.45 -17.00 12.22
CA PRO A 215 -11.88 -18.28 12.61
C PRO A 215 -10.63 -18.60 11.78
N TYR A 216 -9.61 -19.19 12.38
CA TYR A 216 -8.30 -19.44 11.72
C TYR A 216 -8.43 -20.14 10.35
N LYS A 217 -9.33 -21.13 10.25
CA LYS A 217 -9.54 -21.91 9.02
C LYS A 217 -10.17 -21.08 7.89
N ASP A 218 -11.05 -20.15 8.24
CA ASP A 218 -11.86 -19.37 7.30
C ASP A 218 -11.31 -17.96 7.05
N CYS A 219 -10.18 -17.63 7.69
CA CYS A 219 -9.58 -16.32 7.55
C CYS A 219 -9.12 -16.06 6.11
N PRO A 220 -9.63 -15.00 5.45
CA PRO A 220 -9.28 -14.68 4.06
C PRO A 220 -7.92 -13.97 3.94
N ILE A 221 -7.13 -13.88 5.02
CA ILE A 221 -5.83 -13.21 5.05
C ILE A 221 -4.76 -14.24 5.42
N ARG A 222 -3.71 -14.30 4.63
CA ARG A 222 -2.50 -15.09 4.90
C ARG A 222 -1.29 -14.18 4.88
N ILE A 223 -0.55 -14.15 5.98
CA ILE A 223 0.68 -13.36 6.13
C ILE A 223 1.84 -14.33 6.23
N ALA A 224 2.93 -14.04 5.52
CA ALA A 224 4.19 -14.74 5.62
C ALA A 224 5.32 -13.75 5.90
N LEU A 225 6.26 -14.16 6.74
CA LEU A 225 7.54 -13.49 6.92
C LEU A 225 8.57 -14.19 6.03
N VAL A 226 9.28 -13.42 5.24
CA VAL A 226 10.44 -13.88 4.46
C VAL A 226 11.67 -13.22 5.05
N THR A 227 12.70 -13.98 5.33
CA THR A 227 13.97 -13.47 5.87
C THR A 227 15.13 -14.29 5.36
N ALA A 228 16.25 -13.65 5.09
CA ALA A 228 17.53 -14.29 4.77
C ALA A 228 18.37 -14.60 6.02
N ARG A 229 17.89 -14.28 7.23
CA ARG A 229 18.62 -14.52 8.48
C ARG A 229 18.75 -16.01 8.75
N SER A 230 19.98 -16.45 9.00
CA SER A 230 20.30 -17.81 9.47
C SER A 230 20.40 -17.87 11.00
N ALA A 231 20.48 -19.08 11.56
CA ALA A 231 20.77 -19.26 12.98
C ALA A 231 22.15 -18.68 13.34
N PRO A 232 22.30 -17.96 14.49
CA PRO A 232 21.29 -17.68 15.51
C PRO A 232 20.55 -16.34 15.31
N SER A 233 20.86 -15.55 14.27
CA SER A 233 20.34 -14.20 14.05
C SER A 233 18.81 -14.15 13.87
N HIS A 234 18.18 -15.29 13.55
CA HIS A 234 16.73 -15.40 13.40
C HIS A 234 15.96 -15.33 14.74
N GLU A 235 16.62 -15.57 15.89
CA GLU A 235 15.95 -15.61 17.19
C GLU A 235 15.28 -14.28 17.58
N ARG A 236 15.79 -13.15 17.06
CA ARG A 236 15.17 -11.83 17.30
C ARG A 236 13.95 -11.54 16.44
N VAL A 237 13.67 -12.40 15.46
CA VAL A 237 12.66 -12.19 14.42
C VAL A 237 11.45 -13.12 14.61
N ILE A 238 11.65 -14.24 15.30
CA ILE A 238 10.64 -15.24 15.64
C ILE A 238 10.16 -15.06 17.07
#